data_881cb5ce146505f9e8e1b710cd9fa74c
#
_entry.id   881cb5ce146505f9e8e1b710cd9fa74c
#
_cell.length_a   1.000
_cell.length_b   1.000
_cell.length_c   1.000
_cell.angle_alpha   90.00
_cell.angle_beta   90.00
_cell.angle_gamma   90.00
#
_symmetry.space_group_name_H-M   'P 1'
#
loop_
_entity.id
_entity.type
_entity.pdbx_description
1 polymer ?
#
loop_
_entity_poly.entity_id
_entity_poly.type
_entity_poly.pdbx_seq_one_letter_code
_entity_poly.pdbx_strand_id
1 'polypeptide(L)'
;MQGLVRAILRDLCLLNPDKPVIVAVSGGPDSLCLLDVLHKNSYPLIVAHLNHGLRSEAESDAWAVRREAEKRSLHFVLGEDDVATFAADNALSIEEAARIKRYQFLFTQAEKFDAQAVAVGHTADDQVETVLMHLLRGSGLSGLKGMPIRALPNSWSRDIPLVRPLMSVWRTEILNYCREHDLKPVIDQSNLNTTIYRNRLRHELIPNLESYNPSVKQVLYRTTQILAGEFDVLERVVDQAWESVLLDQGKSFVALDAAILERQPVGVRRQLLRRAIAVLRPELRDIDYESIERGLAFLAEPSQTNQIDLVAGLRLMLEGDRLWLATWAAELPSSWPQMAGQDSLRLGVPGDILLPAGWRLRASKVAEM
;
A
#
# COMPACT_ATOMS: atom_id res chain seq x y z
N MET A 1 0.86 3.90 -29.40
CA MET A 1 0.42 4.28 -28.05
C MET A 1 -1.10 4.22 -27.88
N GLN A 2 -1.94 4.97 -28.62
CA GLN A 2 -3.40 5.05 -28.40
C GLN A 2 -4.12 3.69 -28.39
N GLY A 3 -3.86 2.80 -29.34
CA GLY A 3 -4.46 1.47 -29.39
C GLY A 3 -4.12 0.60 -28.19
N LEU A 4 -2.87 0.66 -27.72
CA LEU A 4 -2.42 -0.03 -26.51
C LEU A 4 -3.16 0.47 -25.26
N VAL A 5 -3.24 1.80 -25.09
CA VAL A 5 -3.90 2.39 -23.91
C VAL A 5 -5.41 2.09 -23.93
N ARG A 6 -6.05 2.11 -25.10
CA ARG A 6 -7.46 1.71 -25.24
C ARG A 6 -7.70 0.26 -24.76
N ALA A 7 -6.83 -0.67 -25.13
CA ALA A 7 -6.91 -2.06 -24.65
C ALA A 7 -6.71 -2.13 -23.14
N ILE A 8 -5.72 -1.40 -22.57
CA ILE A 8 -5.47 -1.33 -21.13
C ILE A 8 -6.69 -0.78 -20.39
N LEU A 9 -7.32 0.29 -20.88
CA LEU A 9 -8.51 0.88 -20.25
C LEU A 9 -9.66 -0.12 -20.15
N ARG A 10 -9.91 -0.89 -21.20
CA ARG A 10 -10.98 -1.88 -21.26
C ARG A 10 -10.63 -3.15 -20.47
N ASP A 11 -9.47 -3.75 -20.73
CA ASP A 11 -9.15 -5.12 -20.33
C ASP A 11 -8.46 -5.21 -18.97
N LEU A 12 -7.69 -4.17 -18.57
CA LEU A 12 -6.92 -4.16 -17.34
C LEU A 12 -7.43 -3.15 -16.30
N CYS A 13 -7.83 -1.96 -16.74
CA CYS A 13 -8.48 -0.99 -15.85
C CYS A 13 -9.96 -1.32 -15.62
N LEU A 14 -10.59 -2.09 -16.51
CA LEU A 14 -12.01 -2.50 -16.47
C LEU A 14 -12.95 -1.29 -16.38
N LEU A 15 -12.66 -0.23 -17.14
CA LEU A 15 -13.47 0.98 -17.15
C LEU A 15 -14.69 0.84 -18.07
N ASN A 16 -15.84 1.26 -17.55
CA ASN A 16 -17.07 1.40 -18.31
C ASN A 16 -17.09 2.78 -19.01
N PRO A 17 -17.28 2.86 -20.35
CA PRO A 17 -17.34 4.13 -21.05
C PRO A 17 -18.46 5.08 -20.60
N ASP A 18 -19.53 4.56 -19.98
CA ASP A 18 -20.70 5.35 -19.57
C ASP A 18 -20.59 5.92 -18.13
N LYS A 19 -19.54 5.54 -17.37
CA LYS A 19 -19.37 5.97 -15.97
C LYS A 19 -18.24 6.98 -15.83
N PRO A 20 -18.39 8.00 -14.94
CA PRO A 20 -17.38 9.02 -14.75
C PRO A 20 -16.08 8.47 -14.17
N VAL A 21 -14.96 9.11 -14.52
CA VAL A 21 -13.61 8.82 -14.02
C VAL A 21 -13.00 10.12 -13.48
N ILE A 22 -12.48 10.11 -12.27
CA ILE A 22 -11.62 11.19 -11.77
C ILE A 22 -10.24 11.05 -12.41
N VAL A 23 -9.78 12.09 -13.08
CA VAL A 23 -8.44 12.15 -13.65
C VAL A 23 -7.58 13.12 -12.84
N ALA A 24 -6.52 12.61 -12.23
CA ALA A 24 -5.55 13.41 -11.52
C ALA A 24 -4.63 14.13 -12.52
N VAL A 25 -4.72 15.45 -12.59
CA VAL A 25 -3.92 16.25 -13.54
C VAL A 25 -3.05 17.24 -12.77
N SER A 26 -1.72 17.06 -12.84
CA SER A 26 -0.73 17.97 -12.26
C SER A 26 -0.26 19.06 -13.21
N GLY A 27 -0.63 19.00 -14.47
CA GLY A 27 -0.12 19.87 -15.54
C GLY A 27 1.14 19.35 -16.24
N GLY A 28 1.81 18.35 -15.68
CA GLY A 28 2.97 17.71 -16.29
C GLY A 28 2.61 16.81 -17.48
N PRO A 29 3.63 16.39 -18.29
CA PRO A 29 3.40 15.67 -19.55
C PRO A 29 2.60 14.38 -19.37
N ASP A 30 2.90 13.60 -18.35
CA ASP A 30 2.26 12.30 -18.11
C ASP A 30 0.78 12.46 -17.80
N SER A 31 0.42 13.45 -16.97
CA SER A 31 -0.97 13.73 -16.60
C SER A 31 -1.79 14.37 -17.73
N LEU A 32 -1.18 15.24 -18.55
CA LEU A 32 -1.85 15.80 -19.72
C LEU A 32 -2.04 14.77 -20.82
N CYS A 33 -1.07 13.89 -21.04
CA CYS A 33 -1.20 12.75 -21.95
C CYS A 33 -2.35 11.84 -21.50
N LEU A 34 -2.42 11.50 -20.19
CA LEU A 34 -3.51 10.70 -19.63
C LEU A 34 -4.87 11.34 -19.89
N LEU A 35 -5.01 12.63 -19.58
CA LEU A 35 -6.25 13.38 -19.79
C LEU A 35 -6.68 13.33 -21.25
N ASP A 36 -5.77 13.61 -22.18
CA ASP A 36 -6.07 13.65 -23.62
C ASP A 36 -6.45 12.27 -24.17
N VAL A 37 -5.74 11.22 -23.76
CA VAL A 37 -6.04 9.85 -24.20
C VAL A 37 -7.40 9.38 -23.67
N LEU A 38 -7.73 9.66 -22.40
CA LEU A 38 -9.03 9.31 -21.84
C LEU A 38 -10.16 10.08 -22.52
N HIS A 39 -9.97 11.38 -22.77
CA HIS A 39 -10.94 12.22 -23.47
C HIS A 39 -11.21 11.71 -24.92
N LYS A 40 -10.15 11.38 -25.66
CA LYS A 40 -10.27 10.81 -27.03
C LYS A 40 -10.92 9.43 -27.07
N ASN A 41 -10.93 8.70 -25.95
CA ASN A 41 -11.67 7.45 -25.82
C ASN A 41 -13.09 7.64 -25.26
N SER A 42 -13.57 8.89 -25.19
CA SER A 42 -14.95 9.28 -24.87
C SER A 42 -15.41 8.87 -23.46
N TYR A 43 -14.52 8.74 -22.49
CA TYR A 43 -14.93 8.56 -21.10
C TYR A 43 -15.48 9.86 -20.53
N PRO A 44 -16.55 9.83 -19.70
CA PRO A 44 -16.96 10.98 -18.88
C PRO A 44 -15.86 11.28 -17.86
N LEU A 45 -15.25 12.47 -17.94
CA LEU A 45 -14.09 12.82 -17.13
C LEU A 45 -14.39 13.98 -16.18
N ILE A 46 -13.85 13.88 -14.97
CA ILE A 46 -13.75 14.98 -14.02
C ILE A 46 -12.27 15.21 -13.77
N VAL A 47 -11.77 16.38 -14.16
CA VAL A 47 -10.37 16.78 -13.99
C VAL A 47 -10.17 17.26 -12.57
N ALA A 48 -9.33 16.60 -11.80
CA ALA A 48 -9.02 16.95 -10.43
C ALA A 48 -7.55 17.38 -10.29
N HIS A 49 -7.33 18.57 -9.74
CA HIS A 49 -6.03 19.14 -9.45
C HIS A 49 -5.95 19.53 -7.98
N LEU A 50 -4.89 19.13 -7.27
CA LEU A 50 -4.61 19.59 -5.92
C LEU A 50 -3.43 20.56 -5.95
N ASN A 51 -3.68 21.80 -5.52
CA ASN A 51 -2.65 22.77 -5.24
C ASN A 51 -2.09 22.49 -3.83
N HIS A 52 -0.83 22.11 -3.74
CA HIS A 52 -0.15 21.77 -2.50
C HIS A 52 0.36 22.97 -1.69
N GLY A 53 0.24 24.20 -2.22
CA GLY A 53 0.70 25.42 -1.58
C GLY A 53 2.23 25.54 -1.42
N LEU A 54 3.00 24.67 -2.06
CA LEU A 54 4.46 24.57 -1.83
C LEU A 54 5.31 25.51 -2.71
N ARG A 55 4.72 26.13 -3.73
CA ARG A 55 5.43 26.94 -4.73
C ARG A 55 4.65 28.19 -5.11
N SER A 56 5.37 29.24 -5.48
CA SER A 56 4.78 30.47 -6.01
C SER A 56 4.03 30.27 -7.34
N GLU A 57 4.46 29.28 -8.14
CA GLU A 57 3.87 28.96 -9.44
C GLU A 57 2.62 28.05 -9.35
N ALA A 58 2.27 27.55 -8.16
CA ALA A 58 1.18 26.61 -7.99
C ALA A 58 -0.19 27.12 -8.47
N GLU A 59 -0.45 28.43 -8.35
CA GLU A 59 -1.65 29.05 -8.91
C GLU A 59 -1.63 29.04 -10.44
N SER A 60 -0.48 29.34 -11.06
CA SER A 60 -0.35 29.33 -12.52
C SER A 60 -0.50 27.92 -13.10
N ASP A 61 -0.03 26.90 -12.37
CA ASP A 61 -0.19 25.50 -12.74
C ASP A 61 -1.67 25.09 -12.68
N ALA A 62 -2.39 25.47 -11.62
CA ALA A 62 -3.83 25.23 -11.48
C ALA A 62 -4.62 25.91 -12.62
N TRP A 63 -4.26 27.15 -12.99
CA TRP A 63 -4.86 27.85 -14.13
C TRP A 63 -4.56 27.17 -15.47
N ALA A 64 -3.36 26.63 -15.66
CA ALA A 64 -3.02 25.89 -16.88
C ALA A 64 -3.87 24.62 -17.00
N VAL A 65 -4.02 23.85 -15.92
CA VAL A 65 -4.86 22.64 -15.89
C VAL A 65 -6.34 22.98 -16.11
N ARG A 66 -6.85 24.05 -15.48
CA ARG A 66 -8.23 24.51 -15.69
C ARG A 66 -8.48 24.81 -17.17
N ARG A 67 -7.60 25.54 -17.83
CA ARG A 67 -7.71 25.84 -19.28
C ARG A 67 -7.73 24.57 -20.14
N GLU A 68 -6.94 23.55 -19.79
CA GLU A 68 -6.95 22.29 -20.53
C GLU A 68 -8.27 21.50 -20.33
N ALA A 69 -8.90 21.60 -19.16
CA ALA A 69 -10.23 21.06 -18.91
C ALA A 69 -11.31 21.83 -19.69
N GLU A 70 -11.29 23.17 -19.64
CA GLU A 70 -12.23 24.05 -20.35
C GLU A 70 -12.19 23.85 -21.87
N LYS A 71 -11.00 23.73 -22.49
CA LYS A 71 -10.83 23.43 -23.91
C LYS A 71 -11.55 22.14 -24.34
N ARG A 72 -11.70 21.18 -23.41
CA ARG A 72 -12.35 19.89 -23.64
C ARG A 72 -13.77 19.84 -23.13
N SER A 73 -14.31 20.97 -22.62
CA SER A 73 -15.63 21.05 -21.98
C SER A 73 -15.78 20.06 -20.81
N LEU A 74 -14.72 19.83 -20.06
CA LEU A 74 -14.69 18.90 -18.92
C LEU A 74 -14.89 19.64 -17.58
N HIS A 75 -15.52 18.96 -16.64
CA HIS A 75 -15.66 19.45 -15.28
C HIS A 75 -14.29 19.51 -14.59
N PHE A 76 -13.95 20.65 -13.97
CA PHE A 76 -12.70 20.88 -13.26
C PHE A 76 -12.93 21.08 -11.77
N VAL A 77 -12.18 20.36 -10.95
CA VAL A 77 -12.18 20.50 -9.47
C VAL A 77 -10.79 20.85 -9.01
N LEU A 78 -10.69 21.97 -8.30
CA LEU A 78 -9.49 22.43 -7.62
C LEU A 78 -9.61 22.08 -6.13
N GLY A 79 -8.60 21.43 -5.58
CA GLY A 79 -8.37 21.31 -4.15
C GLY A 79 -7.18 22.17 -3.72
N GLU A 80 -7.21 22.63 -2.49
CA GLU A 80 -6.11 23.35 -1.85
C GLU A 80 -5.84 22.72 -0.49
N ASP A 81 -4.58 22.50 -0.15
CA ASP A 81 -4.21 21.94 1.15
C ASP A 81 -2.82 22.44 1.59
N ASP A 82 -2.68 22.71 2.89
CA ASP A 82 -1.39 23.06 3.50
C ASP A 82 -0.61 21.78 3.83
N VAL A 83 0.11 21.31 2.83
CA VAL A 83 0.94 20.10 2.93
C VAL A 83 2.09 20.28 3.92
N ALA A 84 2.64 21.49 4.07
CA ALA A 84 3.76 21.74 4.94
C ALA A 84 3.39 21.54 6.42
N THR A 85 2.26 22.14 6.84
CA THR A 85 1.73 21.96 8.19
C THR A 85 1.38 20.49 8.45
N PHE A 86 0.70 19.83 7.50
CA PHE A 86 0.35 18.42 7.65
C PHE A 86 1.60 17.51 7.77
N ALA A 87 2.66 17.78 7.04
CA ALA A 87 3.93 17.05 7.13
C ALA A 87 4.56 17.20 8.53
N ALA A 88 4.60 18.43 9.07
CA ALA A 88 5.16 18.72 10.37
C ALA A 88 4.37 18.03 11.50
N ASP A 89 3.04 18.13 11.48
CA ASP A 89 2.16 17.56 12.50
C ASP A 89 2.20 16.03 12.57
N ASN A 90 2.53 15.36 11.46
CA ASN A 90 2.55 13.91 11.36
C ASN A 90 3.96 13.32 11.24
N ALA A 91 5.03 14.11 11.38
CA ALA A 91 6.43 13.71 11.23
C ALA A 91 6.70 12.97 9.89
N LEU A 92 6.10 13.47 8.80
CA LEU A 92 6.23 12.93 7.45
C LEU A 92 7.18 13.77 6.60
N SER A 93 7.75 13.16 5.55
CA SER A 93 8.38 13.94 4.50
C SER A 93 7.34 14.75 3.72
N ILE A 94 7.74 15.89 3.16
CA ILE A 94 6.84 16.73 2.32
C ILE A 94 6.27 15.91 1.14
N GLU A 95 7.08 15.05 0.54
CA GLU A 95 6.66 14.19 -0.58
C GLU A 95 5.56 13.21 -0.15
N GLU A 96 5.72 12.57 1.00
CA GLU A 96 4.73 11.62 1.53
C GLU A 96 3.45 12.34 1.95
N ALA A 97 3.56 13.47 2.64
CA ALA A 97 2.43 14.32 3.02
C ALA A 97 1.64 14.79 1.78
N ALA A 98 2.33 15.29 0.75
CA ALA A 98 1.72 15.69 -0.52
C ALA A 98 1.01 14.53 -1.21
N ARG A 99 1.62 13.33 -1.18
CA ARG A 99 1.01 12.11 -1.70
C ARG A 99 -0.27 11.75 -0.95
N ILE A 100 -0.25 11.75 0.38
CA ILE A 100 -1.41 11.43 1.21
C ILE A 100 -2.56 12.40 0.91
N LYS A 101 -2.31 13.71 1.00
CA LYS A 101 -3.32 14.74 0.76
C LYS A 101 -3.91 14.66 -0.65
N ARG A 102 -3.07 14.42 -1.65
CA ARG A 102 -3.52 14.26 -3.04
C ARG A 102 -4.48 13.09 -3.20
N TYR A 103 -4.16 11.92 -2.66
CA TYR A 103 -5.05 10.77 -2.80
C TYR A 103 -6.32 10.93 -1.97
N GLN A 104 -6.26 11.47 -0.76
CA GLN A 104 -7.45 11.80 0.02
C GLN A 104 -8.40 12.69 -0.77
N PHE A 105 -7.88 13.79 -1.35
CA PHE A 105 -8.66 14.68 -2.20
C PHE A 105 -9.28 13.95 -3.39
N LEU A 106 -8.49 13.18 -4.15
CA LEU A 106 -8.96 12.49 -5.36
C LEU A 106 -10.08 11.49 -5.05
N PHE A 107 -9.95 10.70 -3.98
CA PHE A 107 -10.95 9.71 -3.60
C PHE A 107 -12.20 10.37 -3.01
N THR A 108 -12.08 11.47 -2.24
CA THR A 108 -13.23 12.28 -1.83
C THR A 108 -14.02 12.81 -3.04
N GLN A 109 -13.31 13.26 -4.10
CA GLN A 109 -14.01 13.68 -5.32
C GLN A 109 -14.62 12.48 -6.04
N ALA A 110 -13.98 11.31 -6.04
CA ALA A 110 -14.53 10.12 -6.66
C ALA A 110 -15.86 9.68 -6.01
N GLU A 111 -15.93 9.72 -4.70
CA GLU A 111 -17.18 9.48 -3.95
C GLU A 111 -18.26 10.52 -4.27
N LYS A 112 -17.88 11.81 -4.27
CA LYS A 112 -18.81 12.93 -4.52
C LYS A 112 -19.47 12.87 -5.91
N PHE A 113 -18.72 12.41 -6.92
CA PHE A 113 -19.20 12.36 -8.31
C PHE A 113 -19.64 10.96 -8.75
N ASP A 114 -19.74 9.99 -7.84
CA ASP A 114 -20.03 8.58 -8.12
C ASP A 114 -19.12 8.01 -9.24
N ALA A 115 -17.84 8.37 -9.16
CA ALA A 115 -16.87 7.96 -10.17
C ALA A 115 -16.46 6.51 -9.98
N GLN A 116 -16.38 5.78 -11.09
CA GLN A 116 -16.00 4.37 -11.10
C GLN A 116 -14.54 4.10 -10.77
N ALA A 117 -13.66 5.11 -10.90
CA ALA A 117 -12.22 4.98 -10.69
C ALA A 117 -11.53 6.34 -10.52
N VAL A 118 -10.35 6.31 -9.88
CA VAL A 118 -9.37 7.40 -9.90
C VAL A 118 -8.22 7.01 -10.85
N ALA A 119 -8.00 7.79 -11.92
CA ALA A 119 -6.93 7.57 -12.89
C ALA A 119 -5.74 8.50 -12.63
N VAL A 120 -4.52 7.92 -12.63
CA VAL A 120 -3.26 8.64 -12.42
C VAL A 120 -2.25 8.33 -13.51
N GLY A 121 -1.39 9.32 -13.86
CA GLY A 121 -0.45 9.26 -14.96
C GLY A 121 0.89 8.58 -14.63
N HIS A 122 0.88 7.45 -13.91
CA HIS A 122 2.10 6.67 -13.71
C HIS A 122 2.49 5.93 -14.99
N THR A 123 3.79 5.84 -15.25
CA THR A 123 4.40 5.36 -16.50
C THR A 123 5.26 4.12 -16.31
N ALA A 124 5.79 3.55 -17.39
CA ALA A 124 6.75 2.47 -17.35
C ALA A 124 8.06 2.89 -16.64
N ASP A 125 8.50 4.13 -16.81
CA ASP A 125 9.66 4.67 -16.08
C ASP A 125 9.40 4.74 -14.57
N ASP A 126 8.19 5.16 -14.14
CA ASP A 126 7.80 5.14 -12.71
C ASP A 126 7.79 3.74 -12.12
N GLN A 127 7.44 2.72 -12.93
CA GLN A 127 7.48 1.32 -12.51
C GLN A 127 8.92 0.88 -12.24
N VAL A 128 9.85 1.19 -13.15
CA VAL A 128 11.28 0.89 -12.99
C VAL A 128 11.86 1.57 -11.76
N GLU A 129 11.56 2.86 -11.56
CA GLU A 129 11.98 3.61 -10.37
C GLU A 129 11.46 2.95 -9.08
N THR A 130 10.18 2.59 -9.06
CA THR A 130 9.52 1.97 -7.89
C THR A 130 10.18 0.64 -7.54
N VAL A 131 10.47 -0.19 -8.54
CA VAL A 131 11.11 -1.49 -8.32
C VAL A 131 12.54 -1.34 -7.82
N LEU A 132 13.31 -0.42 -8.39
CA LEU A 132 14.65 -0.11 -7.88
C LEU A 132 14.62 0.39 -6.44
N MET A 133 13.65 1.26 -6.10
CA MET A 133 13.46 1.71 -4.71
C MET A 133 13.17 0.53 -3.77
N HIS A 134 12.32 -0.39 -4.17
CA HIS A 134 11.98 -1.55 -3.37
C HIS A 134 13.16 -2.53 -3.25
N LEU A 135 13.90 -2.75 -4.33
CA LEU A 135 15.10 -3.58 -4.35
C LEU A 135 16.17 -3.05 -3.38
N LEU A 136 16.45 -1.76 -3.42
CA LEU A 136 17.43 -1.11 -2.55
C LEU A 136 17.02 -1.07 -1.08
N ARG A 137 15.71 -1.20 -0.79
CA ARG A 137 15.17 -1.33 0.57
C ARG A 137 15.08 -2.77 1.05
N GLY A 138 15.49 -3.76 0.24
CA GLY A 138 15.42 -5.17 0.60
C GLY A 138 14.01 -5.77 0.54
N SER A 139 13.13 -5.20 -0.28
CA SER A 139 11.76 -5.73 -0.43
C SER A 139 11.77 -7.10 -1.09
N GLY A 140 10.90 -7.99 -0.61
CA GLY A 140 10.63 -9.28 -1.23
C GLY A 140 9.74 -9.17 -2.48
N LEU A 141 9.19 -10.31 -2.91
CA LEU A 141 8.39 -10.43 -4.14
C LEU A 141 7.22 -9.44 -4.21
N SER A 142 6.53 -9.18 -3.08
CA SER A 142 5.41 -8.24 -2.99
C SER A 142 5.79 -6.80 -3.38
N GLY A 143 7.02 -6.36 -3.10
CA GLY A 143 7.52 -5.05 -3.53
C GLY A 143 8.09 -5.07 -4.94
N LEU A 144 8.80 -6.15 -5.32
CA LEU A 144 9.46 -6.27 -6.62
C LEU A 144 8.49 -6.49 -7.79
N LYS A 145 7.25 -6.92 -7.56
CA LYS A 145 6.20 -6.94 -8.58
C LYS A 145 5.77 -5.54 -9.03
N GLY A 146 6.18 -4.50 -8.29
CA GLY A 146 5.90 -3.10 -8.60
C GLY A 146 4.43 -2.71 -8.36
N MET A 147 3.99 -1.65 -9.06
CA MET A 147 2.64 -1.10 -8.96
C MET A 147 1.69 -1.85 -9.91
N PRO A 148 0.49 -2.26 -9.45
CA PRO A 148 -0.51 -2.83 -10.36
C PRO A 148 -1.14 -1.75 -11.24
N ILE A 149 -1.59 -2.13 -12.45
CA ILE A 149 -2.36 -1.24 -13.35
C ILE A 149 -3.69 -0.84 -12.70
N ARG A 150 -4.36 -1.79 -12.02
CA ARG A 150 -5.58 -1.56 -11.25
C ARG A 150 -5.38 -2.07 -9.83
N ALA A 151 -5.56 -1.19 -8.85
CA ALA A 151 -5.48 -1.51 -7.43
C ALA A 151 -6.89 -1.38 -6.81
N LEU A 152 -7.42 -2.53 -6.34
CA LEU A 152 -8.67 -2.62 -5.59
C LEU A 152 -8.63 -3.92 -4.75
N PRO A 153 -8.84 -3.89 -3.43
CA PRO A 153 -8.87 -2.65 -2.63
C PRO A 153 -7.53 -1.89 -2.68
N ASN A 154 -7.55 -0.64 -2.24
CA ASN A 154 -6.35 0.16 -2.09
C ASN A 154 -6.37 0.91 -0.75
N SER A 155 -5.30 1.63 -0.43
CA SER A 155 -5.17 2.35 0.86
C SER A 155 -6.20 3.48 1.06
N TRP A 156 -6.97 3.83 0.05
CA TRP A 156 -7.88 4.99 0.05
C TRP A 156 -9.34 4.59 -0.08
N SER A 157 -9.62 3.44 -0.72
CA SER A 157 -10.99 2.94 -0.88
C SER A 157 -10.99 1.41 -1.02
N ARG A 158 -12.07 0.80 -0.54
CA ARG A 158 -12.35 -0.63 -0.77
C ARG A 158 -13.14 -0.86 -2.06
N ASP A 159 -13.83 0.17 -2.55
CA ASP A 159 -14.83 0.05 -3.61
C ASP A 159 -14.44 0.80 -4.89
N ILE A 160 -13.62 1.87 -4.79
CA ILE A 160 -13.19 2.67 -5.92
C ILE A 160 -11.73 2.31 -6.27
N PRO A 161 -11.47 1.76 -7.48
CA PRO A 161 -10.11 1.41 -7.89
C PRO A 161 -9.26 2.64 -8.23
N LEU A 162 -7.96 2.51 -7.92
CA LEU A 162 -6.91 3.36 -8.46
C LEU A 162 -6.37 2.72 -9.74
N VAL A 163 -6.45 3.42 -10.88
CA VAL A 163 -6.00 2.90 -12.18
C VAL A 163 -4.84 3.70 -12.75
N ARG A 164 -3.97 3.02 -13.49
CA ARG A 164 -2.73 3.56 -14.08
C ARG A 164 -2.63 3.19 -15.56
N PRO A 165 -3.41 3.85 -16.43
CA PRO A 165 -3.52 3.46 -17.84
C PRO A 165 -2.22 3.60 -18.64
N LEU A 166 -1.27 4.46 -18.19
CA LEU A 166 0.00 4.71 -18.86
C LEU A 166 1.15 3.85 -18.33
N MET A 167 0.89 2.86 -17.46
CA MET A 167 1.92 2.04 -16.81
C MET A 167 2.81 1.26 -17.80
N SER A 168 2.34 1.02 -19.02
CA SER A 168 3.09 0.34 -20.08
C SER A 168 3.64 1.29 -21.15
N VAL A 169 3.54 2.61 -20.92
CA VAL A 169 3.98 3.65 -21.85
C VAL A 169 5.25 4.31 -21.30
N TRP A 170 6.28 4.45 -22.13
CA TRP A 170 7.53 5.08 -21.77
C TRP A 170 7.43 6.61 -21.84
N ARG A 171 8.18 7.30 -20.97
CA ARG A 171 8.23 8.77 -20.95
C ARG A 171 8.59 9.37 -22.31
N THR A 172 9.45 8.74 -23.07
CA THR A 172 9.80 9.17 -24.44
C THR A 172 8.61 9.14 -25.38
N GLU A 173 7.76 8.13 -25.30
CA GLU A 173 6.51 8.02 -26.08
C GLU A 173 5.49 9.10 -25.67
N ILE A 174 5.40 9.38 -24.35
CA ILE A 174 4.53 10.44 -23.82
C ILE A 174 4.96 11.82 -24.31
N LEU A 175 6.25 12.13 -24.28
CA LEU A 175 6.77 13.40 -24.78
C LEU A 175 6.57 13.56 -26.28
N ASN A 176 6.69 12.48 -27.06
CA ASN A 176 6.37 12.47 -28.49
C ASN A 176 4.87 12.73 -28.70
N TYR A 177 4.02 12.02 -27.92
CA TYR A 177 2.58 12.21 -27.99
C TYR A 177 2.17 13.66 -27.67
N CYS A 178 2.75 14.26 -26.62
CA CYS A 178 2.46 15.66 -26.28
C CYS A 178 2.83 16.61 -27.43
N ARG A 179 3.95 16.37 -28.13
CA ARG A 179 4.36 17.17 -29.29
C ARG A 179 3.41 16.98 -30.48
N GLU A 180 3.06 15.75 -30.81
CA GLU A 180 2.17 15.42 -31.92
C GLU A 180 0.75 15.98 -31.74
N HIS A 181 0.32 16.17 -30.50
CA HIS A 181 -1.03 16.64 -30.17
C HIS A 181 -1.06 18.09 -29.62
N ASP A 182 0.02 18.86 -29.79
CA ASP A 182 0.18 20.24 -29.31
C ASP A 182 -0.23 20.44 -27.83
N LEU A 183 0.02 19.43 -27.00
CA LEU A 183 -0.14 19.55 -25.56
C LEU A 183 1.03 20.36 -25.00
N LYS A 184 0.72 21.30 -24.09
CA LYS A 184 1.72 22.23 -23.51
C LYS A 184 1.91 21.92 -22.03
N PRO A 185 2.70 20.89 -21.69
CA PRO A 185 2.93 20.54 -20.30
C PRO A 185 3.77 21.59 -19.58
N VAL A 186 3.46 21.81 -18.31
CA VAL A 186 4.28 22.57 -17.40
C VAL A 186 5.52 21.74 -17.04
N ILE A 187 6.69 22.37 -17.15
CA ILE A 187 7.96 21.75 -16.77
C ILE A 187 8.27 22.14 -15.33
N ASP A 188 8.16 21.18 -14.43
CA ASP A 188 8.49 21.36 -13.01
C ASP A 188 10.01 21.25 -12.80
N GLN A 189 10.65 22.34 -12.42
CA GLN A 189 12.08 22.40 -12.15
C GLN A 189 12.50 21.53 -10.94
N SER A 190 11.59 21.25 -10.01
CA SER A 190 11.88 20.37 -8.87
C SER A 190 12.21 18.93 -9.29
N ASN A 191 11.84 18.51 -10.51
CA ASN A 191 12.20 17.23 -11.08
C ASN A 191 13.72 17.06 -11.30
N LEU A 192 14.49 18.13 -11.28
CA LEU A 192 15.96 18.12 -11.41
C LEU A 192 16.67 18.04 -10.05
N ASN A 193 15.94 18.19 -8.96
CA ASN A 193 16.53 18.19 -7.61
C ASN A 193 16.87 16.74 -7.17
N THR A 194 18.15 16.38 -7.22
CA THR A 194 18.67 15.05 -6.84
C THR A 194 18.76 14.82 -5.33
N THR A 195 18.44 15.80 -4.48
CA THR A 195 18.24 15.56 -3.05
C THR A 195 17.00 14.69 -2.79
N ILE A 196 16.02 14.72 -3.71
CA ILE A 196 14.86 13.85 -3.72
C ILE A 196 15.31 12.47 -4.21
N TYR A 197 15.10 11.45 -3.37
CA TYR A 197 15.61 10.09 -3.62
C TYR A 197 15.18 9.53 -4.98
N ARG A 198 13.94 9.75 -5.39
CA ARG A 198 13.41 9.30 -6.69
C ARG A 198 14.09 10.00 -7.88
N ASN A 199 14.33 11.30 -7.78
CA ASN A 199 15.06 12.05 -8.81
C ASN A 199 16.51 11.57 -8.90
N ARG A 200 17.14 11.23 -7.76
CA ARG A 200 18.49 10.68 -7.74
C ARG A 200 18.57 9.32 -8.46
N LEU A 201 17.58 8.45 -8.29
CA LEU A 201 17.51 7.20 -9.07
C LEU A 201 17.41 7.49 -10.58
N ARG A 202 16.54 8.43 -10.96
CA ARG A 202 16.29 8.81 -12.37
C ARG A 202 17.50 9.43 -13.05
N HIS A 203 18.22 10.31 -12.36
CA HIS A 203 19.28 11.11 -12.95
C HIS A 203 20.69 10.55 -12.74
N GLU A 204 20.89 9.66 -11.76
CA GLU A 204 22.20 9.10 -11.43
C GLU A 204 22.24 7.58 -11.61
N LEU A 205 21.38 6.82 -10.91
CA LEU A 205 21.49 5.37 -10.88
C LEU A 205 21.05 4.73 -12.21
N ILE A 206 19.89 5.12 -12.74
CA ILE A 206 19.38 4.53 -14.00
C ILE A 206 20.34 4.79 -15.16
N PRO A 207 20.85 6.01 -15.41
CA PRO A 207 21.86 6.25 -16.44
C PRO A 207 23.15 5.43 -16.22
N ASN A 208 23.57 5.25 -14.97
CA ASN A 208 24.72 4.40 -14.68
C ASN A 208 24.44 2.94 -15.04
N LEU A 209 23.27 2.39 -14.69
CA LEU A 209 22.87 1.04 -15.08
C LEU A 209 22.73 0.89 -16.60
N GLU A 210 22.26 1.92 -17.31
CA GLU A 210 22.17 1.94 -18.78
C GLU A 210 23.55 1.86 -19.45
N SER A 211 24.63 2.32 -18.78
CA SER A 211 26.01 2.15 -19.28
C SER A 211 26.47 0.68 -19.28
N TYR A 212 25.93 -0.15 -18.40
CA TYR A 212 26.18 -1.59 -18.37
C TYR A 212 25.25 -2.35 -19.31
N ASN A 213 23.96 -1.96 -19.35
CA ASN A 213 22.96 -2.55 -20.22
C ASN A 213 22.02 -1.45 -20.73
N PRO A 214 22.14 -1.02 -21.99
CA PRO A 214 21.27 0.02 -22.57
C PRO A 214 19.77 -0.31 -22.51
N SER A 215 19.41 -1.60 -22.36
CA SER A 215 18.02 -2.04 -22.26
C SER A 215 17.61 -2.32 -20.81
N VAL A 216 18.33 -1.85 -19.79
CA VAL A 216 18.08 -2.19 -18.38
C VAL A 216 16.67 -1.80 -17.92
N LYS A 217 16.12 -0.68 -18.38
CA LYS A 217 14.74 -0.27 -18.05
C LYS A 217 13.72 -1.29 -18.56
N GLN A 218 13.85 -1.71 -19.81
CA GLN A 218 12.97 -2.72 -20.42
C GLN A 218 13.11 -4.07 -19.73
N VAL A 219 14.33 -4.46 -19.34
CA VAL A 219 14.57 -5.68 -18.57
C VAL A 219 13.90 -5.61 -17.22
N LEU A 220 14.13 -4.55 -16.45
CA LEU A 220 13.49 -4.36 -15.13
C LEU A 220 11.97 -4.34 -15.26
N TYR A 221 11.42 -3.60 -16.20
CA TYR A 221 9.97 -3.56 -16.45
C TYR A 221 9.41 -4.97 -16.75
N ARG A 222 10.03 -5.73 -17.64
CA ARG A 222 9.63 -7.11 -17.95
C ARG A 222 9.73 -8.01 -16.71
N THR A 223 10.79 -7.87 -15.93
CA THR A 223 10.96 -8.63 -14.68
C THR A 223 9.80 -8.37 -13.73
N THR A 224 9.31 -7.12 -13.61
CA THR A 224 8.13 -6.84 -12.75
C THR A 224 6.88 -7.58 -13.20
N GLN A 225 6.67 -7.70 -14.51
CA GLN A 225 5.50 -8.41 -15.04
C GLN A 225 5.58 -9.92 -14.77
N ILE A 226 6.77 -10.51 -14.89
CA ILE A 226 7.00 -11.91 -14.53
C ILE A 226 6.71 -12.11 -13.04
N LEU A 227 7.33 -11.29 -12.18
CA LEU A 227 7.16 -11.38 -10.73
C LEU A 227 5.71 -11.11 -10.29
N ALA A 228 4.97 -10.26 -10.98
CA ALA A 228 3.55 -10.04 -10.71
C ALA A 228 2.73 -11.31 -10.98
N GLY A 229 2.97 -11.99 -12.10
CA GLY A 229 2.30 -13.26 -12.41
C GLY A 229 2.66 -14.38 -11.42
N GLU A 230 3.92 -14.48 -11.01
CA GLU A 230 4.36 -15.45 -9.99
C GLU A 230 3.76 -15.13 -8.61
N PHE A 231 3.65 -13.83 -8.27
CA PHE A 231 3.01 -13.40 -7.03
C PHE A 231 1.53 -13.76 -6.99
N ASP A 232 0.80 -13.65 -8.09
CA ASP A 232 -0.62 -14.05 -8.17
C ASP A 232 -0.80 -15.56 -7.90
N VAL A 233 0.16 -16.40 -8.30
CA VAL A 233 0.15 -17.83 -7.96
C VAL A 233 0.41 -18.02 -6.47
N LEU A 234 1.40 -17.32 -5.90
CA LEU A 234 1.69 -17.36 -4.47
C LEU A 234 0.50 -16.91 -3.63
N GLU A 235 -0.16 -15.82 -4.00
CA GLU A 235 -1.36 -15.31 -3.29
C GLU A 235 -2.47 -16.37 -3.23
N ARG A 236 -2.75 -17.08 -4.32
CA ARG A 236 -3.74 -18.17 -4.33
C ARG A 236 -3.36 -19.31 -3.37
N VAL A 237 -2.09 -19.67 -3.33
CA VAL A 237 -1.59 -20.70 -2.39
C VAL A 237 -1.75 -20.22 -0.95
N VAL A 238 -1.43 -18.94 -0.69
CA VAL A 238 -1.59 -18.34 0.63
C VAL A 238 -3.07 -18.23 1.02
N ASP A 239 -3.98 -17.90 0.08
CA ASP A 239 -5.42 -17.87 0.32
C ASP A 239 -5.95 -19.24 0.76
N GLN A 240 -5.60 -20.30 0.02
CA GLN A 240 -5.98 -21.67 0.37
C GLN A 240 -5.40 -22.12 1.72
N ALA A 241 -4.13 -21.79 1.96
CA ALA A 241 -3.49 -22.08 3.22
C ALA A 241 -4.13 -21.31 4.38
N TRP A 242 -4.52 -20.03 4.16
CA TRP A 242 -5.19 -19.22 5.17
C TRP A 242 -6.51 -19.82 5.61
N GLU A 243 -7.33 -20.28 4.68
CA GLU A 243 -8.60 -20.97 5.00
C GLU A 243 -8.39 -22.23 5.85
N SER A 244 -7.27 -22.92 5.67
CA SER A 244 -6.97 -24.14 6.42
C SER A 244 -6.35 -23.90 7.79
N VAL A 245 -5.57 -22.80 7.97
CA VAL A 245 -4.87 -22.50 9.23
C VAL A 245 -5.66 -21.57 10.15
N LEU A 246 -6.61 -20.78 9.63
CA LEU A 246 -7.39 -19.85 10.43
C LEU A 246 -8.38 -20.59 11.30
N LEU A 247 -8.24 -20.45 12.62
CA LEU A 247 -9.17 -21.03 13.60
C LEU A 247 -10.22 -20.02 14.05
N ASP A 248 -9.79 -18.76 14.30
CA ASP A 248 -10.68 -17.70 14.77
C ASP A 248 -10.06 -16.32 14.52
N GLN A 249 -10.89 -15.29 14.44
CA GLN A 249 -10.45 -13.93 14.17
C GLN A 249 -11.39 -12.91 14.82
N GLY A 250 -10.80 -12.01 15.62
CA GLY A 250 -11.49 -10.88 16.23
C GLY A 250 -10.87 -9.54 15.82
N LYS A 251 -11.34 -8.46 16.42
CA LYS A 251 -10.79 -7.11 16.17
C LYS A 251 -9.34 -6.93 16.69
N SER A 252 -8.97 -7.70 17.71
CA SER A 252 -7.69 -7.56 18.43
C SER A 252 -6.84 -8.83 18.44
N PHE A 253 -7.29 -9.90 17.78
CA PHE A 253 -6.56 -11.16 17.68
C PHE A 253 -6.85 -11.91 16.38
N VAL A 254 -5.91 -12.79 16.02
CA VAL A 254 -6.03 -13.85 15.01
C VAL A 254 -5.51 -15.14 15.64
N ALA A 255 -6.25 -16.23 15.54
CA ALA A 255 -5.86 -17.55 16.01
C ALA A 255 -5.61 -18.47 14.81
N LEU A 256 -4.45 -19.09 14.77
CA LEU A 256 -4.03 -20.01 13.72
C LEU A 256 -3.75 -21.40 14.30
N ASP A 257 -4.00 -22.44 13.51
CA ASP A 257 -3.55 -23.81 13.81
C ASP A 257 -2.04 -23.90 13.59
N ALA A 258 -1.29 -24.05 14.68
CA ALA A 258 0.16 -24.09 14.67
C ALA A 258 0.70 -25.30 13.90
N ALA A 259 0.07 -26.47 14.06
CA ALA A 259 0.52 -27.71 13.42
C ALA A 259 0.30 -27.66 11.89
N ILE A 260 -0.83 -27.10 11.43
CA ILE A 260 -1.08 -26.91 9.99
C ILE A 260 -0.15 -25.83 9.44
N LEU A 261 0.08 -24.74 10.19
CA LEU A 261 0.99 -23.66 9.80
C LEU A 261 2.43 -24.17 9.62
N GLU A 262 2.94 -25.00 10.53
CA GLU A 262 4.30 -25.57 10.46
C GLU A 262 4.51 -26.48 9.24
N ARG A 263 3.47 -27.16 8.78
CA ARG A 263 3.53 -28.03 7.59
C ARG A 263 3.59 -27.24 6.28
N GLN A 264 3.29 -25.92 6.31
CA GLN A 264 3.34 -25.11 5.11
C GLN A 264 4.79 -24.83 4.69
N PRO A 265 5.07 -24.68 3.39
CA PRO A 265 6.38 -24.19 2.93
C PRO A 265 6.76 -22.86 3.60
N VAL A 266 8.05 -22.65 3.86
CA VAL A 266 8.53 -21.46 4.60
C VAL A 266 8.06 -20.15 4.00
N GLY A 267 8.03 -20.04 2.66
CA GLY A 267 7.51 -18.85 1.99
C GLY A 267 6.03 -18.59 2.28
N VAL A 268 5.21 -19.64 2.34
CA VAL A 268 3.79 -19.55 2.69
C VAL A 268 3.63 -19.19 4.17
N ARG A 269 4.40 -19.78 5.09
CA ARG A 269 4.40 -19.42 6.51
C ARG A 269 4.69 -17.94 6.73
N ARG A 270 5.69 -17.38 6.03
CA ARG A 270 6.01 -15.95 6.07
C ARG A 270 4.82 -15.09 5.64
N GLN A 271 4.14 -15.45 4.57
CA GLN A 271 2.99 -14.71 4.07
C GLN A 271 1.78 -14.82 5.00
N LEU A 272 1.54 -15.99 5.59
CA LEU A 272 0.46 -16.20 6.56
C LEU A 272 0.65 -15.33 7.82
N LEU A 273 1.87 -15.22 8.36
CA LEU A 273 2.17 -14.31 9.47
C LEU A 273 2.01 -12.84 9.06
N ARG A 274 2.47 -12.45 7.87
CA ARG A 274 2.26 -11.08 7.34
C ARG A 274 0.77 -10.77 7.19
N ARG A 275 -0.02 -11.72 6.71
CA ARG A 275 -1.48 -11.57 6.59
C ARG A 275 -2.13 -11.40 7.95
N ALA A 276 -1.77 -12.21 8.94
CA ALA A 276 -2.29 -12.08 10.30
C ALA A 276 -1.95 -10.71 10.93
N ILE A 277 -0.73 -10.21 10.70
CA ILE A 277 -0.33 -8.85 11.13
C ILE A 277 -1.18 -7.79 10.41
N ALA A 278 -1.36 -7.90 9.10
CA ALA A 278 -2.13 -6.95 8.31
C ALA A 278 -3.61 -6.90 8.72
N VAL A 279 -4.20 -8.01 9.15
CA VAL A 279 -5.57 -8.05 9.69
C VAL A 279 -5.69 -7.16 10.94
N LEU A 280 -4.69 -7.18 11.82
CA LEU A 280 -4.69 -6.44 13.08
C LEU A 280 -4.09 -5.03 12.98
N ARG A 281 -3.27 -4.80 11.95
CA ARG A 281 -2.56 -3.54 11.70
C ARG A 281 -2.60 -3.18 10.21
N PRO A 282 -3.77 -2.86 9.66
CA PRO A 282 -3.92 -2.55 8.23
C PRO A 282 -3.12 -1.32 7.80
N GLU A 283 -2.79 -0.43 8.74
CA GLU A 283 -1.97 0.77 8.48
C GLU A 283 -0.46 0.46 8.39
N LEU A 284 -0.02 -0.70 8.89
CA LEU A 284 1.40 -1.06 8.93
C LEU A 284 1.87 -1.48 7.53
N ARG A 285 2.71 -0.63 6.90
CA ARG A 285 3.19 -0.84 5.53
C ARG A 285 4.47 -1.66 5.46
N ASP A 286 5.36 -1.45 6.42
CA ASP A 286 6.68 -2.07 6.45
C ASP A 286 6.78 -3.05 7.63
N ILE A 287 6.71 -4.34 7.33
CA ILE A 287 6.99 -5.41 8.30
C ILE A 287 8.38 -5.95 7.94
N ASP A 288 9.34 -5.74 8.84
CA ASP A 288 10.72 -6.18 8.64
C ASP A 288 10.85 -7.72 8.57
N TYR A 289 11.93 -8.16 7.91
CA TYR A 289 12.19 -9.58 7.73
C TYR A 289 12.45 -10.28 9.08
N GLU A 290 13.20 -9.62 9.96
CA GLU A 290 13.62 -10.13 11.26
C GLU A 290 12.42 -10.40 12.18
N SER A 291 11.40 -9.54 12.15
CA SER A 291 10.17 -9.75 12.90
C SER A 291 9.41 -11.00 12.46
N ILE A 292 9.35 -11.25 11.16
CA ILE A 292 8.72 -12.47 10.62
C ILE A 292 9.53 -13.71 10.98
N GLU A 293 10.85 -13.70 10.80
CA GLU A 293 11.71 -14.83 11.15
C GLU A 293 11.68 -15.13 12.65
N ARG A 294 11.66 -14.11 13.51
CA ARG A 294 11.48 -14.28 14.95
C ARG A 294 10.16 -14.97 15.29
N GLY A 295 9.07 -14.61 14.60
CA GLY A 295 7.77 -15.27 14.77
C GLY A 295 7.80 -16.74 14.33
N LEU A 296 8.48 -17.07 13.23
CA LEU A 296 8.64 -18.45 12.77
C LEU A 296 9.56 -19.26 13.66
N ALA A 297 10.65 -18.67 14.18
CA ALA A 297 11.55 -19.32 15.13
C ALA A 297 10.82 -19.65 16.45
N PHE A 298 9.97 -18.73 16.94
CA PHE A 298 9.15 -18.97 18.13
C PHE A 298 8.16 -20.13 17.92
N LEU A 299 7.59 -20.27 16.73
CA LEU A 299 6.71 -21.39 16.41
C LEU A 299 7.45 -22.72 16.46
N ALA A 300 8.67 -22.79 15.92
CA ALA A 300 9.50 -23.99 15.90
C ALA A 300 10.05 -24.37 17.30
N GLU A 301 10.45 -23.37 18.09
CA GLU A 301 10.98 -23.54 19.45
C GLU A 301 10.32 -22.51 20.39
N PRO A 302 9.16 -22.82 20.97
CA PRO A 302 8.46 -21.90 21.87
C PRO A 302 9.32 -21.52 23.08
N SER A 303 9.30 -20.24 23.46
CA SER A 303 9.97 -19.76 24.67
C SER A 303 9.34 -20.35 25.93
N GLN A 304 10.05 -20.29 27.07
CA GLN A 304 9.51 -20.78 28.37
C GLN A 304 8.21 -20.08 28.78
N THR A 305 7.98 -18.86 28.32
CA THR A 305 6.76 -18.09 28.59
C THR A 305 5.64 -18.37 27.56
N ASN A 306 5.91 -19.21 26.56
CA ASN A 306 5.03 -19.46 25.42
C ASN A 306 4.49 -18.21 24.74
N GLN A 307 5.24 -17.08 24.82
CA GLN A 307 4.90 -15.83 24.17
C GLN A 307 6.13 -15.01 23.82
N ILE A 308 6.03 -14.20 22.76
CA ILE A 308 7.01 -13.20 22.35
C ILE A 308 6.34 -11.91 21.86
N ASP A 309 7.05 -10.80 21.99
CA ASP A 309 6.72 -9.57 21.29
C ASP A 309 7.07 -9.69 19.79
N LEU A 310 6.18 -9.25 18.93
CA LEU A 310 6.41 -9.34 17.48
C LEU A 310 6.73 -7.96 16.91
N VAL A 311 5.73 -7.24 16.45
CA VAL A 311 5.86 -5.93 15.80
C VAL A 311 4.62 -5.08 16.07
N ALA A 312 4.76 -3.76 16.10
CA ALA A 312 3.65 -2.80 16.23
C ALA A 312 2.70 -3.08 17.43
N GLY A 313 3.25 -3.49 18.58
CA GLY A 313 2.48 -3.79 19.79
C GLY A 313 1.64 -5.08 19.68
N LEU A 314 2.00 -5.97 18.76
CA LEU A 314 1.45 -7.32 18.66
C LEU A 314 2.36 -8.31 19.38
N ARG A 315 1.76 -9.34 19.94
CA ARG A 315 2.44 -10.49 20.52
C ARG A 315 1.99 -11.79 19.89
N LEU A 316 2.89 -12.77 19.82
CA LEU A 316 2.58 -14.17 19.55
C LEU A 316 2.52 -14.95 20.83
N MET A 317 1.57 -15.87 20.95
CA MET A 317 1.42 -16.80 22.06
C MET A 317 1.05 -18.17 21.52
N LEU A 318 1.61 -19.22 22.11
CA LEU A 318 1.30 -20.60 21.76
C LEU A 318 0.57 -21.30 22.91
N GLU A 319 -0.61 -21.85 22.61
CA GLU A 319 -1.43 -22.65 23.50
C GLU A 319 -1.76 -24.01 22.86
N GLY A 320 -1.04 -25.05 23.24
CA GLY A 320 -1.12 -26.32 22.53
C GLY A 320 -0.84 -26.13 21.03
N ASP A 321 -1.77 -26.54 20.19
CA ASP A 321 -1.68 -26.37 18.73
C ASP A 321 -2.25 -25.03 18.22
N ARG A 322 -2.56 -24.09 19.11
CA ARG A 322 -3.16 -22.81 18.74
C ARG A 322 -2.15 -21.67 18.89
N LEU A 323 -1.81 -21.04 17.76
CA LEU A 323 -0.98 -19.86 17.72
C LEU A 323 -1.86 -18.60 17.69
N TRP A 324 -1.73 -17.77 18.71
CA TRP A 324 -2.42 -16.49 18.83
C TRP A 324 -1.48 -15.36 18.39
N LEU A 325 -1.93 -14.55 17.47
CA LEU A 325 -1.40 -13.21 17.22
C LEU A 325 -2.39 -12.20 17.78
N ALA A 326 -1.98 -11.36 18.73
CA ALA A 326 -2.91 -10.48 19.43
C ALA A 326 -2.27 -9.19 19.89
N THR A 327 -3.09 -8.18 20.15
CA THR A 327 -2.66 -6.98 20.90
C THR A 327 -2.51 -7.33 22.38
N TRP A 328 -1.76 -6.51 23.13
CA TRP A 328 -1.59 -6.71 24.56
C TRP A 328 -2.92 -6.61 25.34
N ALA A 329 -3.84 -5.77 24.90
CA ALA A 329 -5.16 -5.58 25.51
C ALA A 329 -6.24 -6.52 24.98
N ALA A 330 -5.88 -7.54 24.18
CA ALA A 330 -6.86 -8.45 23.59
C ALA A 330 -7.45 -9.38 24.66
N GLU A 331 -8.77 -9.45 24.72
CA GLU A 331 -9.49 -10.52 25.39
C GLU A 331 -9.61 -11.70 24.43
N LEU A 332 -8.88 -12.78 24.71
CA LEU A 332 -8.87 -13.96 23.87
C LEU A 332 -10.00 -14.91 24.29
N PRO A 333 -10.73 -15.52 23.34
CA PRO A 333 -11.74 -16.52 23.63
C PRO A 333 -11.07 -17.84 24.00
N SER A 334 -10.39 -17.88 25.14
CA SER A 334 -9.63 -19.05 25.57
C SER A 334 -10.21 -19.65 26.87
N SER A 335 -9.89 -20.91 27.09
CA SER A 335 -10.31 -21.64 28.28
C SER A 335 -9.41 -21.44 29.48
N TRP A 336 -8.36 -20.62 29.38
CA TRP A 336 -7.46 -20.32 30.52
C TRP A 336 -7.67 -18.93 31.09
N PRO A 337 -7.26 -18.69 32.36
CA PRO A 337 -7.29 -17.38 32.97
C PRO A 337 -6.29 -16.44 32.28
N GLN A 338 -6.73 -15.23 31.95
CA GLN A 338 -5.91 -14.20 31.32
C GLN A 338 -6.16 -12.84 31.97
N MET A 339 -5.18 -11.95 31.85
CA MET A 339 -5.31 -10.56 32.27
C MET A 339 -5.39 -9.68 31.01
N ALA A 340 -6.35 -8.78 30.97
CA ALA A 340 -6.41 -7.76 29.93
C ALA A 340 -5.32 -6.70 30.19
N GLY A 341 -4.49 -6.44 29.18
CA GLY A 341 -3.41 -5.44 29.27
C GLY A 341 -2.15 -5.90 30.04
N GLN A 342 -1.31 -4.94 30.38
CA GLN A 342 -0.06 -5.15 31.13
C GLN A 342 -0.22 -4.86 32.64
N ASP A 343 -1.44 -4.72 33.14
CA ASP A 343 -1.69 -4.38 34.52
C ASP A 343 -1.33 -5.54 35.48
N SER A 344 -0.69 -5.19 36.56
CA SER A 344 -0.44 -6.14 37.65
C SER A 344 -1.61 -6.15 38.61
N LEU A 345 -2.11 -7.34 38.94
CA LEU A 345 -3.13 -7.53 39.97
C LEU A 345 -2.50 -7.94 41.29
N ARG A 346 -2.86 -7.24 42.38
CA ARG A 346 -2.42 -7.65 43.72
C ARG A 346 -3.31 -8.75 44.28
N LEU A 347 -2.73 -9.92 44.49
CA LEU A 347 -3.41 -11.04 45.14
C LEU A 347 -2.92 -11.10 46.61
N GLY A 348 -3.84 -10.87 47.56
CA GLY A 348 -3.55 -11.08 48.99
C GLY A 348 -3.40 -12.59 49.31
N VAL A 349 -2.61 -12.93 50.35
CA VAL A 349 -2.44 -14.32 50.83
C VAL A 349 -2.80 -14.40 52.31
N PRO A 350 -3.92 -15.07 52.67
CA PRO A 350 -4.91 -15.68 51.80
C PRO A 350 -5.84 -14.68 51.10
N GLY A 351 -6.32 -15.02 49.93
CA GLY A 351 -7.25 -14.20 49.15
C GLY A 351 -7.62 -14.79 47.82
N ASP A 352 -8.57 -14.17 47.16
CA ASP A 352 -8.95 -14.49 45.78
C ASP A 352 -9.21 -13.24 44.94
N ILE A 353 -8.99 -13.38 43.65
CA ILE A 353 -9.20 -12.36 42.63
C ILE A 353 -10.02 -12.94 41.49
N LEU A 354 -10.96 -12.15 40.99
CA LEU A 354 -11.72 -12.49 39.78
C LEU A 354 -10.94 -11.97 38.55
N LEU A 355 -10.73 -12.86 37.60
CA LEU A 355 -10.11 -12.56 36.31
C LEU A 355 -11.18 -12.50 35.21
N PRO A 356 -10.87 -11.94 34.00
CA PRO A 356 -11.74 -11.99 32.85
C PRO A 356 -12.28 -13.39 32.57
N ALA A 357 -13.44 -13.48 31.87
CA ALA A 357 -14.14 -14.72 31.58
C ALA A 357 -14.58 -15.54 32.81
N GLY A 358 -14.69 -14.89 33.98
CA GLY A 358 -15.22 -15.54 35.21
C GLY A 358 -14.21 -16.43 35.95
N TRP A 359 -12.94 -16.42 35.54
CA TRP A 359 -11.89 -17.14 36.24
C TRP A 359 -11.63 -16.55 37.62
N ARG A 360 -11.31 -17.44 38.58
CA ARG A 360 -10.97 -17.06 39.95
C ARG A 360 -9.59 -17.61 40.31
N LEU A 361 -8.65 -16.72 40.63
CA LEU A 361 -7.36 -17.10 41.19
C LEU A 361 -7.41 -16.98 42.70
N ARG A 362 -7.09 -18.08 43.42
CA ARG A 362 -7.08 -18.15 44.88
C ARG A 362 -5.71 -18.47 45.41
N ALA A 363 -5.25 -17.70 46.39
CA ALA A 363 -4.05 -17.96 47.14
C ALA A 363 -4.38 -18.35 48.60
N SER A 364 -3.74 -19.38 49.11
CA SER A 364 -3.88 -19.81 50.49
C SER A 364 -2.48 -20.01 51.11
N LYS A 365 -2.40 -19.84 52.45
CA LYS A 365 -1.18 -20.23 53.19
C LYS A 365 -1.14 -21.74 53.24
N VAL A 366 -0.01 -22.35 52.88
CA VAL A 366 0.25 -23.77 53.12
C VAL A 366 0.66 -23.89 54.61
N ALA A 367 0.00 -24.81 55.35
CA ALA A 367 0.46 -25.13 56.67
C ALA A 367 1.85 -25.78 56.57
N GLU A 368 2.83 -25.25 57.30
CA GLU A 368 4.11 -25.92 57.46
C GLU A 368 3.83 -27.32 58.04
N MET A 369 4.30 -28.38 57.36
CA MET A 369 4.29 -29.77 57.86
C MET A 369 5.45 -29.92 58.85
#